data_ff0bdec6681c83acd1fbe1aeceda65fb
#
_entry.id   ff0bdec6681c83acd1fbe1aeceda65fb
#
_cell.length_a   1.000
_cell.length_b   1.000
_cell.length_c   1.000
_cell.angle_alpha   90.00
_cell.angle_beta   90.00
_cell.angle_gamma   90.00
#
_symmetry.space_group_name_H-M   'P 1'
#
loop_
_entity.id
_entity.type
_entity.pdbx_description
1 polymer ?
#
loop_
_entity_poly.entity_id
_entity_poly.type
_entity_poly.pdbx_seq_one_letter_code
_entity_poly.pdbx_strand_id
1 'polypeptide(L)'
;MEHGVRRDPYATEPTAAAGQTSAGAAAGARAAGGACAAGGAHPDFVLGGTLTVRRLGFGTGGLVGPGYWGPRHADPARSLALLRRAVDRGVTLIDTADNYGPDVAEELVARALHPYPAGLVIATKGGVVRTGPDVWHVAGRPEHLHAMCDASLRRLRTDTIDLYQLHRLAPDVPMAEQLGTLVELQQAGKIRHIGLDSIDAAELARARELAPIASVQNRYNVLDRASEDVLELCERTGTAFLPWFPLGHGTLTGAPGTRTATPSPTPPSAADALTTIAVAHGATTGQIALAWLLHHSPALLPTPGTGSPDHLDENLAADRIALTEAELGLLDALGTPTG
;
A
#
# COMPACT_ATOMS: atom_id res chain seq x y z
N MET A 1 -18.47 -25.57 -23.84
CA MET A 1 -17.92 -25.30 -22.52
C MET A 1 -16.68 -24.45 -22.74
N GLU A 2 -16.87 -23.12 -22.77
CA GLU A 2 -15.78 -22.17 -22.95
C GLU A 2 -15.21 -21.82 -21.58
N HIS A 3 -13.93 -22.12 -21.37
CA HIS A 3 -13.20 -21.67 -20.20
C HIS A 3 -12.87 -20.19 -20.37
N GLY A 4 -13.69 -19.31 -19.76
CA GLY A 4 -13.41 -17.89 -19.68
C GLY A 4 -12.13 -17.66 -18.87
N VAL A 5 -11.12 -17.11 -19.50
CA VAL A 5 -9.90 -16.60 -18.86
C VAL A 5 -10.33 -15.49 -17.93
N ARG A 6 -10.16 -15.67 -16.61
CA ARG A 6 -10.37 -14.63 -15.60
C ARG A 6 -9.32 -13.54 -15.84
N ARG A 7 -9.75 -12.38 -16.30
CA ARG A 7 -8.87 -11.20 -16.40
C ARG A 7 -8.57 -10.72 -14.97
N ASP A 8 -7.28 -10.47 -14.70
CA ASP A 8 -6.84 -9.82 -13.47
C ASP A 8 -7.44 -8.40 -13.41
N PRO A 9 -8.28 -8.06 -12.43
CA PRO A 9 -8.87 -6.73 -12.32
C PRO A 9 -7.84 -5.63 -12.01
N TYR A 10 -6.59 -6.02 -11.77
CA TYR A 10 -5.47 -5.12 -11.47
C TYR A 10 -4.46 -5.03 -12.64
N ALA A 11 -4.70 -5.70 -13.77
CA ALA A 11 -3.86 -5.56 -14.95
C ALA A 11 -4.16 -4.20 -15.62
N THR A 12 -3.21 -3.29 -15.58
CA THR A 12 -3.21 -2.11 -16.43
C THR A 12 -2.90 -2.57 -17.86
N GLU A 13 -3.81 -2.34 -18.81
CA GLU A 13 -3.49 -2.52 -20.22
C GLU A 13 -2.45 -1.46 -20.62
N PRO A 14 -1.35 -1.85 -21.31
CA PRO A 14 -0.39 -0.88 -21.79
C PRO A 14 -1.06 -0.02 -22.88
N THR A 15 -1.25 1.25 -22.61
CA THR A 15 -1.56 2.25 -23.65
C THR A 15 -0.38 2.32 -24.59
N ALA A 16 -0.59 2.00 -25.87
CA ALA A 16 0.39 2.13 -26.92
C ALA A 16 0.76 3.62 -27.10
N ALA A 17 1.88 4.04 -26.55
CA ALA A 17 2.50 5.32 -26.84
C ALA A 17 3.53 5.13 -27.95
N ALA A 18 3.31 5.83 -29.06
CA ALA A 18 4.24 5.92 -30.18
C ALA A 18 5.55 6.58 -29.71
N GLY A 19 6.66 5.99 -30.14
CA GLY A 19 8.00 6.36 -29.71
C GLY A 19 8.46 7.76 -30.10
N GLN A 20 9.41 8.24 -29.33
CA GLN A 20 10.61 8.91 -29.85
C GLN A 20 11.73 8.90 -28.82
N THR A 21 12.89 8.54 -29.34
CA THR A 21 14.21 8.41 -28.73
C THR A 21 14.77 9.71 -28.20
N SER A 22 15.42 9.68 -27.01
CA SER A 22 16.79 10.23 -26.92
C SER A 22 17.46 9.84 -25.59
N ALA A 23 18.69 9.39 -25.70
CA ALA A 23 19.56 8.96 -24.63
C ALA A 23 20.02 10.12 -23.73
N GLY A 24 20.22 9.80 -22.45
CA GLY A 24 20.88 10.67 -21.49
C GLY A 24 21.05 9.97 -20.16
N ALA A 25 22.02 9.04 -20.09
CA ALA A 25 22.41 8.45 -18.81
C ALA A 25 23.07 9.51 -17.94
N ALA A 26 22.40 9.93 -16.86
CA ALA A 26 23.02 10.60 -15.74
C ALA A 26 22.79 9.70 -14.51
N ALA A 27 23.84 8.97 -14.13
CA ALA A 27 23.92 8.29 -12.84
C ALA A 27 23.92 9.37 -11.75
N GLY A 28 22.72 9.66 -11.21
CA GLY A 28 22.54 10.46 -10.02
C GLY A 28 22.99 9.61 -8.82
N ALA A 29 24.09 10.04 -8.16
CA ALA A 29 24.51 9.48 -6.89
C ALA A 29 23.34 9.59 -5.91
N ARG A 30 22.83 8.44 -5.41
CA ARG A 30 21.90 8.36 -4.29
C ARG A 30 22.51 9.13 -3.12
N ALA A 31 21.83 10.13 -2.62
CA ALA A 31 22.14 10.72 -1.34
C ALA A 31 22.12 9.58 -0.32
N ALA A 32 23.25 9.33 0.33
CA ALA A 32 23.39 8.33 1.36
C ALA A 32 22.34 8.62 2.44
N GLY A 33 21.27 7.82 2.46
CA GLY A 33 20.34 7.78 3.57
C GLY A 33 21.14 7.51 4.83
N GLY A 34 20.95 8.35 5.86
CA GLY A 34 21.71 8.29 7.07
C GLY A 34 21.79 6.85 7.58
N ALA A 35 23.01 6.41 7.86
CA ALA A 35 23.32 5.09 8.38
C ALA A 35 22.41 4.78 9.57
N CYS A 36 21.50 3.80 9.41
CA CYS A 36 20.71 3.28 10.51
C CYS A 36 21.67 2.75 11.57
N ALA A 37 21.62 3.33 12.76
CA ALA A 37 22.30 2.77 13.91
C ALA A 37 21.78 1.35 14.13
N ALA A 38 22.67 0.38 14.30
CA ALA A 38 22.35 -1.02 14.46
C ALA A 38 21.21 -1.21 15.49
N GLY A 39 20.05 -1.72 15.05
CA GLY A 39 18.95 -2.15 15.91
C GLY A 39 17.84 -1.13 16.19
N GLY A 40 17.71 -0.03 15.46
CA GLY A 40 16.65 0.97 15.64
C GLY A 40 15.54 0.85 14.60
N ALA A 41 14.30 1.07 15.03
CA ALA A 41 13.15 1.24 14.14
C ALA A 41 13.42 2.36 13.13
N HIS A 42 12.91 2.19 11.91
CA HIS A 42 13.00 3.24 10.88
C HIS A 42 12.32 4.53 11.37
N PRO A 43 12.84 5.73 10.99
CA PRO A 43 12.23 6.99 11.39
C PRO A 43 10.78 7.09 10.91
N ASP A 44 9.93 7.68 11.74
CA ASP A 44 8.54 7.95 11.39
C ASP A 44 8.44 8.85 10.15
N PHE A 45 7.34 8.73 9.43
CA PHE A 45 7.04 9.57 8.27
C PHE A 45 6.02 10.64 8.63
N VAL A 46 6.17 11.85 8.09
CA VAL A 46 5.21 12.95 8.27
C VAL A 46 4.33 13.05 7.03
N LEU A 47 3.20 12.34 7.04
CA LEU A 47 2.23 12.31 5.95
C LEU A 47 1.52 13.66 5.82
N GLY A 48 1.52 14.21 4.61
CA GLY A 48 0.90 15.51 4.33
C GLY A 48 1.45 16.67 5.14
N GLY A 49 2.65 16.54 5.72
CA GLY A 49 3.30 17.56 6.54
C GLY A 49 2.73 17.72 7.95
N THR A 50 1.71 16.95 8.35
CA THR A 50 1.00 17.15 9.63
C THR A 50 0.75 15.89 10.43
N LEU A 51 0.71 14.71 9.80
CA LEU A 51 0.38 13.45 10.45
C LEU A 51 1.63 12.56 10.58
N THR A 52 2.16 12.44 11.78
CA THR A 52 3.28 11.53 12.04
C THR A 52 2.80 10.09 12.12
N VAL A 53 3.34 9.22 11.28
CA VAL A 53 3.00 7.80 11.23
C VAL A 53 4.25 6.93 11.25
N ARG A 54 4.15 5.76 11.89
CA ARG A 54 5.16 4.71 11.75
C ARG A 54 5.14 4.15 10.34
N ARG A 55 6.29 3.75 9.83
CA ARG A 55 6.43 3.34 8.45
C ARG A 55 5.77 1.99 8.12
N LEU A 56 5.55 1.11 9.10
CA LEU A 56 4.71 -0.07 8.95
C LEU A 56 3.32 0.20 9.50
N GLY A 57 2.34 0.25 8.59
CA GLY A 57 0.92 0.35 8.90
C GLY A 57 0.22 -1.01 8.85
N PHE A 58 -1.11 -0.99 8.87
CA PHE A 58 -1.95 -2.17 8.77
C PHE A 58 -3.06 -1.99 7.73
N GLY A 59 -3.11 -2.87 6.71
CA GLY A 59 -4.16 -2.91 5.70
C GLY A 59 -5.31 -3.82 6.10
N THR A 60 -6.54 -3.36 5.95
CA THR A 60 -7.75 -4.08 6.36
C THR A 60 -8.31 -5.03 5.30
N GLY A 61 -7.77 -5.05 4.09
CA GLY A 61 -8.22 -5.96 3.02
C GLY A 61 -8.23 -7.44 3.42
N GLY A 62 -7.34 -7.85 4.33
CA GLY A 62 -7.30 -9.20 4.89
C GLY A 62 -8.42 -9.53 5.88
N LEU A 63 -9.25 -8.56 6.29
CA LEU A 63 -10.35 -8.74 7.25
C LEU A 63 -11.70 -9.05 6.57
N VAL A 64 -11.76 -8.93 5.26
CA VAL A 64 -12.95 -9.22 4.46
C VAL A 64 -12.84 -10.56 3.73
N GLY A 65 -13.96 -11.06 3.23
CA GLY A 65 -14.05 -12.35 2.57
C GLY A 65 -13.34 -12.41 1.21
N PRO A 66 -13.29 -13.59 0.60
CA PRO A 66 -12.71 -13.79 -0.71
C PRO A 66 -13.32 -12.84 -1.75
N GLY A 67 -12.50 -12.37 -2.69
CA GLY A 67 -12.92 -11.38 -3.68
C GLY A 67 -13.31 -10.03 -3.06
N TYR A 68 -12.81 -9.71 -1.87
CA TYR A 68 -13.15 -8.51 -1.10
C TYR A 68 -14.65 -8.34 -0.89
N TRP A 69 -15.38 -9.44 -0.63
CA TRP A 69 -16.83 -9.45 -0.50
C TRP A 69 -17.29 -10.07 0.81
N GLY A 70 -18.13 -9.35 1.53
CA GLY A 70 -18.65 -9.77 2.84
C GLY A 70 -17.58 -9.88 3.93
N PRO A 71 -17.94 -10.28 5.14
CA PRO A 71 -17.01 -10.48 6.24
C PRO A 71 -16.17 -11.75 6.03
N ARG A 72 -14.89 -11.73 6.43
CA ARG A 72 -14.02 -12.90 6.40
C ARG A 72 -14.50 -14.04 7.30
N HIS A 73 -15.07 -13.67 8.45
CA HIS A 73 -15.60 -14.59 9.46
C HIS A 73 -17.01 -14.16 9.87
N ALA A 74 -17.88 -15.12 10.13
CA ALA A 74 -19.22 -14.84 10.64
C ALA A 74 -19.18 -14.13 11.99
N ASP A 75 -18.23 -14.50 12.88
CA ASP A 75 -17.95 -13.79 14.11
C ASP A 75 -16.86 -12.72 13.88
N PRO A 76 -17.17 -11.44 14.05
CA PRO A 76 -16.22 -10.36 13.90
C PRO A 76 -15.18 -10.27 15.02
N ALA A 77 -15.34 -11.00 16.12
CA ALA A 77 -14.49 -10.89 17.32
C ALA A 77 -13.00 -11.05 17.00
N ARG A 78 -12.65 -11.96 16.06
CA ARG A 78 -11.27 -12.17 15.60
C ARG A 78 -10.71 -10.92 14.90
N SER A 79 -11.48 -10.34 13.99
CA SER A 79 -11.05 -9.13 13.26
C SER A 79 -10.93 -7.93 14.18
N LEU A 80 -11.85 -7.79 15.15
CA LEU A 80 -11.79 -6.72 16.16
C LEU A 80 -10.57 -6.87 17.08
N ALA A 81 -10.28 -8.09 17.53
CA ALA A 81 -9.11 -8.37 18.35
C ALA A 81 -7.80 -8.09 17.59
N LEU A 82 -7.75 -8.43 16.29
CA LEU A 82 -6.59 -8.19 15.45
C LEU A 82 -6.32 -6.69 15.25
N LEU A 83 -7.36 -5.89 14.98
CA LEU A 83 -7.23 -4.43 14.87
C LEU A 83 -6.72 -3.80 16.17
N ARG A 84 -7.25 -4.20 17.32
CA ARG A 84 -6.75 -3.73 18.62
C ARG A 84 -5.30 -4.12 18.84
N ARG A 85 -4.96 -5.38 18.55
CA ARG A 85 -3.57 -5.85 18.64
C ARG A 85 -2.63 -5.05 17.76
N ALA A 86 -3.03 -4.68 16.54
CA ALA A 86 -2.20 -3.85 15.66
C ALA A 86 -1.86 -2.51 16.32
N VAL A 87 -2.84 -1.83 16.90
CA VAL A 87 -2.64 -0.56 17.62
C VAL A 87 -1.82 -0.77 18.90
N ASP A 88 -2.10 -1.82 19.69
CA ASP A 88 -1.34 -2.16 20.90
C ASP A 88 0.12 -2.47 20.58
N ARG A 89 0.42 -2.95 19.36
CA ARG A 89 1.79 -3.18 18.85
C ARG A 89 2.44 -1.94 18.25
N GLY A 90 1.76 -0.80 18.29
CA GLY A 90 2.30 0.50 17.89
C GLY A 90 2.04 0.86 16.42
N VAL A 91 1.11 0.21 15.75
CA VAL A 91 0.63 0.67 14.43
C VAL A 91 -0.09 2.00 14.60
N THR A 92 0.30 3.00 13.81
CA THR A 92 -0.29 4.34 13.82
C THR A 92 -0.96 4.72 12.49
N LEU A 93 -0.96 3.81 11.50
CA LEU A 93 -1.64 3.99 10.21
C LEU A 93 -2.49 2.75 9.91
N ILE A 94 -3.80 2.93 9.83
CA ILE A 94 -4.75 1.91 9.36
C ILE A 94 -5.22 2.30 7.96
N ASP A 95 -4.97 1.44 6.96
CA ASP A 95 -5.47 1.60 5.59
C ASP A 95 -6.70 0.72 5.36
N THR A 96 -7.83 1.34 5.04
CA THR A 96 -9.10 0.69 4.74
C THR A 96 -9.70 1.22 3.44
N ALA A 97 -10.91 0.81 3.09
CA ALA A 97 -11.70 1.34 1.99
C ALA A 97 -13.19 1.09 2.20
N ASP A 98 -14.03 1.97 1.66
CA ASP A 98 -15.49 1.87 1.68
C ASP A 98 -16.00 0.59 1.00
N ASN A 99 -15.28 0.13 -0.02
CA ASN A 99 -15.65 -1.01 -0.85
C ASN A 99 -15.02 -2.35 -0.40
N TYR A 100 -14.33 -2.38 0.74
CA TYR A 100 -13.84 -3.62 1.33
C TYR A 100 -14.95 -4.29 2.12
N GLY A 101 -15.54 -5.30 1.49
CA GLY A 101 -16.59 -6.12 2.03
C GLY A 101 -18.05 -5.85 1.63
N PRO A 102 -18.53 -4.88 0.80
CA PRO A 102 -18.47 -3.45 1.03
C PRO A 102 -18.90 -3.04 2.43
N ASP A 103 -18.45 -1.90 2.90
CA ASP A 103 -18.72 -1.29 4.22
C ASP A 103 -18.10 -2.04 5.41
N VAL A 104 -17.90 -3.35 5.31
CA VAL A 104 -17.48 -4.25 6.42
C VAL A 104 -16.18 -3.79 7.06
N ALA A 105 -15.15 -3.43 6.27
CA ALA A 105 -13.85 -3.08 6.82
C ALA A 105 -13.89 -1.79 7.64
N GLU A 106 -14.55 -0.74 7.17
CA GLU A 106 -14.71 0.52 7.91
C GLU A 106 -15.52 0.33 9.20
N GLU A 107 -16.58 -0.47 9.14
CA GLU A 107 -17.35 -0.81 10.35
C GLU A 107 -16.52 -1.58 11.38
N LEU A 108 -15.68 -2.53 10.94
CA LEU A 108 -14.76 -3.25 11.83
C LEU A 108 -13.74 -2.31 12.48
N VAL A 109 -13.17 -1.37 11.70
CA VAL A 109 -12.25 -0.35 12.22
C VAL A 109 -12.94 0.48 13.30
N ALA A 110 -14.12 1.03 13.02
CA ALA A 110 -14.85 1.82 14.00
C ALA A 110 -15.27 1.01 15.27
N ARG A 111 -15.72 -0.22 15.10
CA ARG A 111 -16.10 -1.09 16.23
C ARG A 111 -14.92 -1.50 17.09
N ALA A 112 -13.74 -1.63 16.50
CA ALA A 112 -12.53 -2.03 17.22
C ALA A 112 -11.86 -0.87 17.94
N LEU A 113 -11.81 0.32 17.31
CA LEU A 113 -10.86 1.38 17.65
C LEU A 113 -11.51 2.71 18.05
N HIS A 114 -12.82 2.90 17.78
CA HIS A 114 -13.49 4.14 18.22
C HIS A 114 -13.85 4.09 19.72
N PRO A 115 -13.58 5.17 20.51
CA PRO A 115 -12.91 6.41 20.12
C PRO A 115 -11.44 6.17 19.75
N TYR A 116 -11.00 6.76 18.66
CA TYR A 116 -9.65 6.53 18.11
C TYR A 116 -8.57 7.05 19.06
N PRO A 117 -7.51 6.26 19.33
CA PRO A 117 -6.36 6.74 20.10
C PRO A 117 -5.71 7.96 19.44
N ALA A 118 -5.18 8.87 20.27
CA ALA A 118 -4.43 10.01 19.78
C ALA A 118 -3.23 9.54 18.94
N GLY A 119 -3.02 10.16 17.79
CA GLY A 119 -1.94 9.81 16.86
C GLY A 119 -2.23 8.61 15.94
N LEU A 120 -3.37 7.96 16.07
CA LEU A 120 -3.80 6.96 15.09
C LEU A 120 -4.39 7.64 13.85
N VAL A 121 -3.85 7.35 12.69
CA VAL A 121 -4.27 7.86 11.38
C VAL A 121 -5.13 6.82 10.69
N ILE A 122 -6.30 7.22 10.24
CA ILE A 122 -7.22 6.38 9.46
C ILE A 122 -7.21 6.85 8.00
N ALA A 123 -6.73 5.98 7.12
CA ALA A 123 -6.81 6.15 5.69
C ALA A 123 -7.96 5.32 5.12
N THR A 124 -8.84 5.92 4.33
CA THR A 124 -9.87 5.19 3.58
C THR A 124 -9.95 5.68 2.14
N LYS A 125 -10.77 5.01 1.32
CA LYS A 125 -10.83 5.25 -0.10
C LYS A 125 -12.28 5.34 -0.56
N GLY A 126 -12.52 6.14 -1.63
CA GLY A 126 -13.77 6.20 -2.36
C GLY A 126 -13.52 6.30 -3.87
N GLY A 127 -14.57 6.25 -4.67
CA GLY A 127 -14.46 6.32 -6.13
C GLY A 127 -14.51 4.96 -6.84
N VAL A 128 -14.76 3.89 -6.09
CA VAL A 128 -14.99 2.54 -6.65
C VAL A 128 -16.18 1.88 -5.95
N VAL A 129 -17.10 1.34 -6.74
CA VAL A 129 -18.28 0.60 -6.26
C VAL A 129 -18.13 -0.88 -6.56
N ARG A 130 -18.67 -1.72 -5.67
CA ARG A 130 -18.69 -3.17 -5.82
C ARG A 130 -20.11 -3.67 -6.04
N THR A 131 -20.28 -4.60 -6.98
CA THR A 131 -21.58 -5.25 -7.25
C THR A 131 -21.54 -6.77 -7.03
N GLY A 132 -20.37 -7.29 -6.64
CA GLY A 132 -20.16 -8.70 -6.35
C GLY A 132 -18.70 -9.00 -6.04
N PRO A 133 -18.37 -10.26 -5.68
CA PRO A 133 -16.98 -10.67 -5.48
C PRO A 133 -16.15 -10.41 -6.75
N ASP A 134 -14.99 -9.76 -6.58
CA ASP A 134 -14.07 -9.38 -7.67
C ASP A 134 -14.69 -8.56 -8.81
N VAL A 135 -15.84 -7.92 -8.58
CA VAL A 135 -16.49 -7.01 -9.57
C VAL A 135 -16.37 -5.57 -9.09
N TRP A 136 -15.61 -4.77 -9.84
CA TRP A 136 -15.24 -3.40 -9.50
C TRP A 136 -15.74 -2.44 -10.57
N HIS A 137 -16.32 -1.30 -10.17
CA HIS A 137 -16.78 -0.25 -11.07
C HIS A 137 -16.22 1.09 -10.59
N VAL A 138 -15.51 1.80 -11.46
CA VAL A 138 -15.01 3.12 -11.15
C VAL A 138 -16.15 4.13 -11.16
N ALA A 139 -16.20 5.03 -10.16
CA ALA A 139 -17.30 5.97 -9.94
C ALA A 139 -16.75 7.31 -9.41
N GLY A 140 -16.16 8.11 -10.29
CA GLY A 140 -15.48 9.36 -9.96
C GLY A 140 -16.31 10.64 -10.10
N ARG A 141 -17.65 10.55 -10.30
CA ARG A 141 -18.49 11.74 -10.39
C ARG A 141 -18.59 12.47 -9.05
N PRO A 142 -18.61 13.83 -9.05
CA PRO A 142 -18.62 14.63 -7.82
C PRO A 142 -19.69 14.23 -6.82
N GLU A 143 -20.95 14.11 -7.27
CA GLU A 143 -22.07 13.74 -6.42
C GLU A 143 -21.88 12.37 -5.75
N HIS A 144 -21.19 11.46 -6.45
CA HIS A 144 -20.90 10.14 -5.95
C HIS A 144 -19.77 10.16 -4.92
N LEU A 145 -18.68 10.89 -5.21
CA LEU A 145 -17.57 11.07 -4.28
C LEU A 145 -18.00 11.73 -2.97
N HIS A 146 -18.85 12.76 -3.03
CA HIS A 146 -19.46 13.35 -1.85
C HIS A 146 -20.26 12.33 -1.03
N ALA A 147 -21.13 11.56 -1.69
CA ALA A 147 -21.97 10.55 -1.02
C ALA A 147 -21.15 9.45 -0.37
N MET A 148 -20.08 8.97 -1.05
CA MET A 148 -19.16 7.95 -0.52
C MET A 148 -18.39 8.47 0.70
N CYS A 149 -17.85 9.69 0.64
CA CYS A 149 -17.14 10.30 1.76
C CYS A 149 -18.08 10.45 2.99
N ASP A 150 -19.29 10.94 2.79
CA ASP A 150 -20.27 11.07 3.86
C ASP A 150 -20.69 9.73 4.46
N ALA A 151 -20.75 8.67 3.64
CA ALA A 151 -21.00 7.32 4.12
C ALA A 151 -19.81 6.78 4.93
N SER A 152 -18.57 6.98 4.49
CA SER A 152 -17.36 6.60 5.22
C SER A 152 -17.24 7.32 6.57
N LEU A 153 -17.51 8.62 6.63
CA LEU A 153 -17.55 9.38 7.90
C LEU A 153 -18.52 8.77 8.89
N ARG A 154 -19.73 8.39 8.44
CA ARG A 154 -20.72 7.74 9.30
C ARG A 154 -20.27 6.36 9.80
N ARG A 155 -19.71 5.50 8.91
CA ARG A 155 -19.22 4.15 9.28
C ARG A 155 -18.04 4.22 10.22
N LEU A 156 -17.10 5.11 9.95
CA LEU A 156 -15.93 5.35 10.78
C LEU A 156 -16.26 6.13 12.08
N ARG A 157 -17.46 6.71 12.20
CA ARG A 157 -17.90 7.49 13.37
C ARG A 157 -16.95 8.66 13.68
N THR A 158 -16.53 9.38 12.64
CA THR A 158 -15.66 10.54 12.73
C THR A 158 -16.22 11.70 11.91
N ASP A 159 -15.92 12.92 12.31
CA ASP A 159 -16.29 14.11 11.55
C ASP A 159 -15.26 14.47 10.49
N THR A 160 -14.04 13.92 10.59
CA THR A 160 -12.95 14.16 9.65
C THR A 160 -12.16 12.87 9.42
N ILE A 161 -11.96 12.48 8.15
CA ILE A 161 -11.06 11.39 7.74
C ILE A 161 -9.66 11.96 7.59
N ASP A 162 -8.64 11.30 8.16
CA ASP A 162 -7.26 11.79 8.13
C ASP A 162 -6.65 11.75 6.72
N LEU A 163 -6.83 10.64 5.99
CA LEU A 163 -6.39 10.47 4.61
C LEU A 163 -7.52 9.85 3.78
N TYR A 164 -8.03 10.59 2.81
CA TYR A 164 -9.04 10.09 1.88
C TYR A 164 -8.43 9.93 0.49
N GLN A 165 -8.45 8.71 -0.04
CA GLN A 165 -7.80 8.37 -1.30
C GLN A 165 -8.84 8.17 -2.40
N LEU A 166 -8.62 8.77 -3.57
CA LEU A 166 -9.37 8.41 -4.77
C LEU A 166 -8.87 7.05 -5.25
N HIS A 167 -9.69 6.01 -5.08
CA HIS A 167 -9.31 4.62 -5.29
C HIS A 167 -8.95 4.31 -6.75
N ARG A 168 -9.55 5.04 -7.70
CA ARG A 168 -9.22 5.03 -9.14
C ARG A 168 -9.63 6.35 -9.76
N LEU A 169 -8.84 6.85 -10.69
CA LEU A 169 -9.29 7.90 -11.59
C LEU A 169 -10.33 7.34 -12.54
N ALA A 170 -11.49 7.97 -12.60
CA ALA A 170 -12.55 7.61 -13.54
C ALA A 170 -12.20 8.17 -14.92
N PRO A 171 -12.10 7.33 -15.96
CA PRO A 171 -11.68 7.77 -17.29
C PRO A 171 -12.72 8.64 -18.00
N ASP A 172 -13.97 8.57 -17.58
CA ASP A 172 -15.10 9.33 -18.13
C ASP A 172 -15.36 10.66 -17.43
N VAL A 173 -14.58 11.00 -16.39
CA VAL A 173 -14.68 12.25 -15.63
C VAL A 173 -13.32 12.97 -15.66
N PRO A 174 -13.27 14.27 -16.02
CA PRO A 174 -12.02 15.01 -16.01
C PRO A 174 -11.31 14.95 -14.64
N MET A 175 -9.98 14.75 -14.64
CA MET A 175 -9.19 14.70 -13.41
C MET A 175 -9.39 15.95 -12.54
N ALA A 176 -9.46 17.13 -13.16
CA ALA A 176 -9.69 18.40 -12.45
C ALA A 176 -11.02 18.43 -11.70
N GLU A 177 -12.07 17.81 -12.24
CA GLU A 177 -13.38 17.72 -11.60
C GLU A 177 -13.35 16.75 -10.40
N GLN A 178 -12.72 15.57 -10.56
CA GLN A 178 -12.55 14.60 -9.47
C GLN A 178 -11.72 15.17 -8.34
N LEU A 179 -10.57 15.78 -8.64
CA LEU A 179 -9.70 16.39 -7.64
C LEU A 179 -10.29 17.65 -7.02
N GLY A 180 -11.01 18.46 -7.81
CA GLY A 180 -11.77 19.60 -7.31
C GLY A 180 -12.76 19.18 -6.22
N THR A 181 -13.47 18.08 -6.43
CA THR A 181 -14.38 17.50 -5.41
C THR A 181 -13.65 17.11 -4.12
N LEU A 182 -12.45 16.49 -4.23
CA LEU A 182 -11.67 16.18 -3.03
C LEU A 182 -11.18 17.43 -2.30
N VAL A 183 -10.82 18.49 -3.04
CA VAL A 183 -10.46 19.80 -2.46
C VAL A 183 -11.66 20.43 -1.75
N GLU A 184 -12.87 20.34 -2.31
CA GLU A 184 -14.11 20.80 -1.66
C GLU A 184 -14.36 20.04 -0.35
N LEU A 185 -14.20 18.71 -0.35
CA LEU A 185 -14.31 17.89 0.86
C LEU A 185 -13.28 18.28 1.92
N GLN A 186 -12.05 18.61 1.49
CA GLN A 186 -10.98 19.07 2.39
C GLN A 186 -11.31 20.45 2.96
N GLN A 187 -11.76 21.39 2.16
CA GLN A 187 -12.17 22.72 2.60
C GLN A 187 -13.38 22.68 3.54
N ALA A 188 -14.29 21.72 3.32
CA ALA A 188 -15.41 21.45 4.22
C ALA A 188 -15.01 20.78 5.55
N GLY A 189 -13.72 20.44 5.73
CA GLY A 189 -13.21 19.77 6.93
C GLY A 189 -13.58 18.28 7.03
N LYS A 190 -14.16 17.70 5.98
CA LYS A 190 -14.55 16.28 5.95
C LYS A 190 -13.37 15.34 5.77
N ILE A 191 -12.33 15.79 5.10
CA ILE A 191 -11.07 15.07 4.93
C ILE A 191 -9.89 15.99 5.25
N ARG A 192 -8.82 15.43 5.78
CA ARG A 192 -7.63 16.20 6.15
C ARG A 192 -6.61 16.23 5.04
N HIS A 193 -6.33 15.07 4.44
CA HIS A 193 -5.38 14.91 3.34
C HIS A 193 -5.98 14.12 2.19
N ILE A 194 -5.51 14.43 0.97
CA ILE A 194 -5.91 13.81 -0.28
C ILE A 194 -4.84 12.79 -0.69
N GLY A 195 -5.24 11.59 -1.05
CA GLY A 195 -4.40 10.59 -1.68
C GLY A 195 -4.96 10.10 -3.01
N LEU A 196 -4.12 9.42 -3.79
CA LEU A 196 -4.50 8.81 -5.06
C LEU A 196 -4.07 7.34 -5.07
N ASP A 197 -4.79 6.52 -5.84
CA ASP A 197 -4.47 5.10 -6.00
C ASP A 197 -4.39 4.75 -7.49
N SER A 198 -3.37 3.93 -7.83
CA SER A 198 -3.15 3.37 -9.17
C SER A 198 -3.06 4.41 -10.28
N ILE A 199 -2.07 5.27 -10.17
CA ILE A 199 -1.76 6.35 -11.13
C ILE A 199 -0.34 6.19 -11.65
N ASP A 200 -0.07 6.76 -12.82
CA ASP A 200 1.27 6.88 -13.36
C ASP A 200 1.97 8.19 -12.93
N ALA A 201 3.26 8.33 -13.21
CA ALA A 201 4.04 9.50 -12.82
C ALA A 201 3.58 10.80 -13.51
N ALA A 202 3.09 10.72 -14.74
CA ALA A 202 2.56 11.88 -15.46
C ALA A 202 1.21 12.32 -14.87
N GLU A 203 0.36 11.38 -14.51
CA GLU A 203 -0.89 11.63 -13.78
C GLU A 203 -0.63 12.26 -12.41
N LEU A 204 0.34 11.71 -11.65
CA LEU A 204 0.74 12.30 -10.37
C LEU A 204 1.24 13.74 -10.53
N ALA A 205 2.10 14.00 -11.51
CA ALA A 205 2.59 15.35 -11.79
C ALA A 205 1.44 16.32 -12.05
N ARG A 206 0.49 15.96 -12.91
CA ARG A 206 -0.71 16.77 -13.20
C ARG A 206 -1.62 16.94 -12.00
N ALA A 207 -1.85 15.86 -11.24
CA ALA A 207 -2.69 15.90 -10.05
C ALA A 207 -2.17 16.88 -8.99
N ARG A 208 -0.84 16.96 -8.83
CA ARG A 208 -0.18 17.88 -7.90
C ARG A 208 -0.32 19.36 -8.27
N GLU A 209 -0.58 19.67 -9.54
CA GLU A 209 -0.91 21.02 -9.98
C GLU A 209 -2.35 21.41 -9.60
N LEU A 210 -3.22 20.43 -9.37
CA LEU A 210 -4.66 20.62 -9.11
C LEU A 210 -5.00 20.51 -7.62
N ALA A 211 -4.26 19.71 -6.84
CA ALA A 211 -4.56 19.45 -5.44
C ALA A 211 -3.30 19.10 -4.63
N PRO A 212 -3.30 19.33 -3.30
CA PRO A 212 -2.19 18.96 -2.42
C PRO A 212 -2.20 17.44 -2.15
N ILE A 213 -1.56 16.65 -3.02
CA ILE A 213 -1.51 15.21 -2.91
C ILE A 213 -0.53 14.78 -1.81
N ALA A 214 -1.03 14.15 -0.76
CA ALA A 214 -0.25 13.69 0.39
C ALA A 214 0.25 12.24 0.24
N SER A 215 -0.45 11.40 -0.52
CA SER A 215 -0.08 10.00 -0.73
C SER A 215 -0.45 9.49 -2.11
N VAL A 216 0.32 8.48 -2.54
CA VAL A 216 -0.02 7.60 -3.67
C VAL A 216 -0.04 6.17 -3.17
N GLN A 217 -0.98 5.36 -3.66
CA GLN A 217 -1.03 3.94 -3.39
C GLN A 217 -0.98 3.16 -4.71
N ASN A 218 0.14 2.49 -5.00
CA ASN A 218 0.34 1.73 -6.22
C ASN A 218 0.85 0.32 -5.91
N ARG A 219 0.69 -0.59 -6.88
CA ARG A 219 1.27 -1.93 -6.79
C ARG A 219 2.79 -1.84 -6.78
N TYR A 220 3.40 -2.41 -5.72
CA TYR A 220 4.84 -2.36 -5.58
C TYR A 220 5.34 -3.36 -4.54
N ASN A 221 6.38 -4.12 -4.86
CA ASN A 221 7.10 -5.01 -3.96
C ASN A 221 8.48 -5.36 -4.55
N VAL A 222 9.26 -6.16 -3.84
CA VAL A 222 10.62 -6.53 -4.24
C VAL A 222 10.73 -7.17 -5.63
N LEU A 223 9.66 -7.80 -6.15
CA LEU A 223 9.60 -8.42 -7.47
C LEU A 223 8.81 -7.64 -8.51
N ASP A 224 8.04 -6.65 -8.10
CA ASP A 224 7.17 -5.85 -8.98
C ASP A 224 7.45 -4.37 -8.74
N ARG A 225 8.14 -3.76 -9.69
CA ARG A 225 8.59 -2.37 -9.65
C ARG A 225 8.05 -1.52 -10.79
N ALA A 226 6.90 -1.91 -11.32
CA ALA A 226 6.29 -1.17 -12.43
C ALA A 226 5.97 0.30 -12.09
N SER A 227 5.88 0.64 -10.80
CA SER A 227 5.66 2.01 -10.31
C SER A 227 6.91 2.67 -9.72
N GLU A 228 8.12 2.27 -10.13
CA GLU A 228 9.37 2.85 -9.63
C GLU A 228 9.45 4.36 -9.93
N ASP A 229 9.05 4.79 -11.12
CA ASP A 229 9.02 6.19 -11.54
C ASP A 229 8.07 7.05 -10.69
N VAL A 230 6.94 6.47 -10.26
CA VAL A 230 6.00 7.10 -9.33
C VAL A 230 6.64 7.22 -7.94
N LEU A 231 7.32 6.16 -7.46
CA LEU A 231 8.02 6.18 -6.19
C LEU A 231 9.12 7.25 -6.16
N GLU A 232 9.93 7.34 -7.20
CA GLU A 232 10.95 8.39 -7.33
C GLU A 232 10.34 9.80 -7.31
N LEU A 233 9.18 10.00 -7.93
CA LEU A 233 8.48 11.27 -7.87
C LEU A 233 7.97 11.55 -6.45
N CYS A 234 7.46 10.54 -5.76
CA CYS A 234 7.03 10.65 -4.36
C CYS A 234 8.20 11.05 -3.44
N GLU A 235 9.38 10.44 -3.61
CA GLU A 235 10.59 10.82 -2.86
C GLU A 235 10.96 12.29 -3.05
N ARG A 236 11.04 12.72 -4.30
CA ARG A 236 11.42 14.12 -4.62
C ARG A 236 10.46 15.14 -4.08
N THR A 237 9.21 14.76 -3.86
CA THR A 237 8.12 15.68 -3.51
C THR A 237 7.62 15.54 -2.08
N GLY A 238 8.19 14.62 -1.30
CA GLY A 238 7.76 14.34 0.07
C GLY A 238 6.34 13.74 0.15
N THR A 239 5.87 13.11 -0.94
CA THR A 239 4.59 12.41 -1.00
C THR A 239 4.77 11.00 -0.45
N ALA A 240 3.86 10.50 0.38
CA ALA A 240 3.90 9.12 0.86
C ALA A 240 3.57 8.14 -0.28
N PHE A 241 4.28 7.01 -0.35
CA PHE A 241 3.96 5.91 -1.26
C PHE A 241 3.53 4.69 -0.45
N LEU A 242 2.28 4.28 -0.58
CA LEU A 242 1.71 3.11 0.09
C LEU A 242 1.69 1.93 -0.89
N PRO A 243 2.63 0.98 -0.80
CA PRO A 243 2.62 -0.16 -1.71
C PRO A 243 1.42 -1.08 -1.41
N TRP A 244 0.53 -1.32 -2.39
CA TRP A 244 -0.41 -2.42 -2.26
C TRP A 244 0.21 -3.71 -2.80
N PHE A 245 -0.18 -4.84 -2.21
CA PHE A 245 0.49 -6.14 -2.36
C PHE A 245 1.99 -6.12 -2.03
N PRO A 246 2.41 -5.51 -0.89
CA PRO A 246 3.81 -5.49 -0.48
C PRO A 246 4.41 -6.89 -0.30
N LEU A 247 3.58 -7.90 -0.07
CA LEU A 247 3.93 -9.32 0.05
C LEU A 247 3.49 -10.16 -1.16
N GLY A 248 3.26 -9.54 -2.34
CA GLY A 248 2.93 -10.24 -3.57
C GLY A 248 1.69 -11.13 -3.46
N HIS A 249 0.63 -10.69 -2.78
CA HIS A 249 -0.58 -11.49 -2.53
C HIS A 249 -0.29 -12.80 -1.76
N GLY A 250 0.74 -12.81 -0.93
CA GLY A 250 1.18 -14.00 -0.17
C GLY A 250 2.23 -14.86 -0.90
N THR A 251 2.58 -14.55 -2.15
CA THR A 251 3.62 -15.30 -2.89
C THR A 251 5.02 -15.10 -2.31
N LEU A 252 5.25 -14.00 -1.60
CA LEU A 252 6.50 -13.66 -0.93
C LEU A 252 6.55 -14.17 0.53
N THR A 253 5.47 -14.77 1.04
CA THR A 253 5.43 -15.31 2.40
C THR A 253 5.82 -16.80 2.39
N GLY A 254 6.84 -17.16 3.14
CA GLY A 254 7.30 -18.54 3.33
C GLY A 254 7.96 -18.71 4.69
N ALA A 255 7.75 -19.86 5.34
CA ALA A 255 8.45 -20.19 6.56
C ALA A 255 9.93 -20.49 6.25
N PRO A 256 10.87 -20.15 7.15
CA PRO A 256 12.28 -20.52 6.99
C PRO A 256 12.41 -22.05 6.79
N GLY A 257 13.10 -22.47 5.75
CA GLY A 257 13.46 -23.88 5.55
C GLY A 257 12.43 -24.76 4.83
N THR A 258 11.36 -24.23 4.27
CA THR A 258 10.38 -25.05 3.51
C THR A 258 10.80 -25.42 2.09
N ARG A 259 11.92 -24.88 1.59
CA ARG A 259 12.55 -25.31 0.33
C ARG A 259 13.98 -25.72 0.60
N THR A 260 14.29 -26.99 0.43
CA THR A 260 15.67 -27.48 0.33
C THR A 260 16.25 -26.95 -0.98
N ALA A 261 17.10 -25.94 -0.88
CA ALA A 261 17.85 -25.44 -2.03
C ALA A 261 18.78 -26.57 -2.51
N THR A 262 18.44 -27.18 -3.63
CA THR A 262 19.38 -28.03 -4.35
C THR A 262 20.34 -27.10 -5.08
N PRO A 263 21.66 -27.20 -4.91
CA PRO A 263 22.61 -26.36 -5.63
C PRO A 263 22.43 -26.58 -7.14
N SER A 264 21.94 -25.57 -7.85
CA SER A 264 21.83 -25.55 -9.29
C SER A 264 22.93 -24.62 -9.85
N PRO A 265 23.57 -24.94 -10.97
CA PRO A 265 24.51 -24.03 -11.63
C PRO A 265 23.85 -22.83 -12.32
N THR A 266 22.53 -22.72 -12.22
CA THR A 266 21.75 -21.55 -12.71
C THR A 266 21.83 -20.41 -11.68
N PRO A 267 21.84 -19.12 -12.11
CA PRO A 267 21.75 -18.01 -11.15
C PRO A 267 20.59 -18.23 -10.18
N PRO A 268 20.76 -17.91 -8.87
CA PRO A 268 19.72 -18.14 -7.90
C PRO A 268 18.42 -17.45 -8.33
N SER A 269 17.33 -18.19 -8.26
CA SER A 269 16.01 -17.59 -8.51
C SER A 269 15.72 -16.52 -7.45
N ALA A 270 14.84 -15.58 -7.75
CA ALA A 270 14.41 -14.56 -6.79
C ALA A 270 13.95 -15.18 -5.45
N ALA A 271 13.28 -16.33 -5.50
CA ALA A 271 12.88 -17.09 -4.32
C ALA A 271 14.08 -17.63 -3.52
N ASP A 272 15.15 -18.02 -4.20
CA ASP A 272 16.36 -18.54 -3.54
C ASP A 272 17.14 -17.41 -2.84
N ALA A 273 17.22 -16.23 -3.46
CA ALA A 273 17.87 -15.06 -2.85
C ALA A 273 17.11 -14.60 -1.59
N LEU A 274 15.79 -14.43 -1.66
CA LEU A 274 14.96 -14.11 -0.51
C LEU A 274 15.09 -15.16 0.61
N THR A 275 15.09 -16.45 0.26
CA THR A 275 15.21 -17.54 1.23
C THR A 275 16.57 -17.53 1.89
N THR A 276 17.66 -17.32 1.14
CA THR A 276 19.02 -17.28 1.67
C THR A 276 19.18 -16.16 2.70
N ILE A 277 18.70 -14.95 2.37
CA ILE A 277 18.74 -13.80 3.28
C ILE A 277 17.85 -14.05 4.50
N ALA A 278 16.65 -14.61 4.31
CA ALA A 278 15.75 -14.93 5.41
C ALA A 278 16.38 -15.90 6.42
N VAL A 279 17.05 -16.95 5.94
CA VAL A 279 17.77 -17.89 6.80
C VAL A 279 18.90 -17.20 7.58
N ALA A 280 19.67 -16.33 6.92
CA ALA A 280 20.77 -15.60 7.56
C ALA A 280 20.29 -14.70 8.72
N HIS A 281 19.10 -14.12 8.59
CA HIS A 281 18.47 -13.26 9.60
C HIS A 281 17.57 -14.02 10.59
N GLY A 282 17.37 -15.34 10.44
CA GLY A 282 16.38 -16.08 11.23
C GLY A 282 14.96 -15.56 11.05
N ALA A 283 14.66 -15.03 9.85
CA ALA A 283 13.42 -14.36 9.49
C ALA A 283 12.66 -15.13 8.41
N THR A 284 11.41 -14.73 8.12
CA THR A 284 10.66 -15.22 6.98
C THR A 284 10.98 -14.40 5.72
N THR A 285 10.70 -14.95 4.54
CA THR A 285 10.85 -14.22 3.27
C THR A 285 9.94 -13.00 3.21
N GLY A 286 8.75 -13.06 3.83
CA GLY A 286 7.85 -11.93 3.98
C GLY A 286 8.44 -10.79 4.80
N GLN A 287 9.14 -11.12 5.89
CA GLN A 287 9.84 -10.12 6.70
C GLN A 287 10.98 -9.46 5.93
N ILE A 288 11.75 -10.23 5.15
CA ILE A 288 12.81 -9.67 4.29
C ILE A 288 12.22 -8.76 3.21
N ALA A 289 11.11 -9.15 2.59
CA ALA A 289 10.44 -8.31 1.59
C ALA A 289 9.94 -6.97 2.19
N LEU A 290 9.38 -6.99 3.40
CA LEU A 290 8.97 -5.77 4.11
C LEU A 290 10.17 -4.92 4.56
N ALA A 291 11.22 -5.55 5.11
CA ALA A 291 12.44 -4.86 5.50
C ALA A 291 13.10 -4.19 4.29
N TRP A 292 13.12 -4.88 3.14
CA TRP A 292 13.61 -4.28 1.90
C TRP A 292 12.82 -3.03 1.53
N LEU A 293 11.47 -3.04 1.56
CA LEU A 293 10.66 -1.85 1.28
C LEU A 293 11.04 -0.67 2.20
N LEU A 294 11.25 -0.94 3.49
CA LEU A 294 11.62 0.09 4.45
C LEU A 294 13.03 0.68 4.21
N HIS A 295 13.96 -0.10 3.66
CA HIS A 295 15.30 0.36 3.32
C HIS A 295 15.37 0.99 1.93
N HIS A 296 14.54 0.51 1.00
CA HIS A 296 14.58 0.91 -0.42
C HIS A 296 14.26 2.39 -0.61
N SER A 297 13.23 2.92 0.06
CA SER A 297 12.85 4.32 -0.03
C SER A 297 12.29 4.87 1.28
N PRO A 298 12.66 6.09 1.69
CA PRO A 298 12.05 6.74 2.85
C PRO A 298 10.58 7.12 2.63
N ALA A 299 10.09 7.19 1.39
CA ALA A 299 8.71 7.51 1.06
C ALA A 299 7.76 6.32 1.21
N LEU A 300 8.29 5.08 1.29
CA LEU A 300 7.48 3.86 1.38
C LEU A 300 6.84 3.68 2.76
N LEU A 301 5.52 3.50 2.76
CA LEU A 301 4.69 3.19 3.93
C LEU A 301 3.93 1.88 3.68
N PRO A 302 4.57 0.71 3.80
CA PRO A 302 3.88 -0.57 3.61
C PRO A 302 2.76 -0.77 4.62
N THR A 303 1.59 -1.23 4.14
CA THR A 303 0.43 -1.57 4.97
C THR A 303 0.04 -3.04 4.77
N PRO A 304 0.90 -4.00 5.18
CA PRO A 304 0.60 -5.41 4.99
C PRO A 304 -0.65 -5.80 5.75
N GLY A 305 -1.64 -6.35 5.02
CA GLY A 305 -2.89 -6.86 5.60
C GLY A 305 -2.79 -8.34 5.92
N THR A 306 -3.41 -8.75 7.04
CA THR A 306 -3.53 -10.16 7.43
C THR A 306 -4.81 -10.42 8.23
N GLY A 307 -5.24 -11.67 8.27
CA GLY A 307 -6.29 -12.13 9.19
C GLY A 307 -5.75 -12.94 10.38
N SER A 308 -4.41 -13.04 10.53
CA SER A 308 -3.73 -13.82 11.58
C SER A 308 -2.95 -12.92 12.53
N PRO A 309 -3.13 -13.07 13.87
CA PRO A 309 -2.31 -12.37 14.85
C PRO A 309 -0.83 -12.67 14.76
N ASP A 310 -0.45 -13.92 14.42
CA ASP A 310 0.94 -14.32 14.30
C ASP A 310 1.60 -13.65 13.08
N HIS A 311 0.90 -13.61 11.94
CA HIS A 311 1.38 -12.88 10.76
C HIS A 311 1.45 -11.36 11.00
N LEU A 312 0.58 -10.80 11.85
CA LEU A 312 0.69 -9.38 12.22
C LEU A 312 2.00 -9.13 12.97
N ASP A 313 2.28 -9.92 14.01
CA ASP A 313 3.50 -9.79 14.79
C ASP A 313 4.75 -10.03 13.94
N GLU A 314 4.71 -11.02 13.03
CA GLU A 314 5.74 -11.30 12.06
C GLU A 314 6.00 -10.10 11.15
N ASN A 315 4.94 -9.55 10.53
CA ASN A 315 5.05 -8.38 9.66
C ASN A 315 5.66 -7.18 10.38
N LEU A 316 5.21 -6.89 11.61
CA LEU A 316 5.72 -5.76 12.39
C LEU A 316 7.16 -5.94 12.85
N ALA A 317 7.62 -7.18 13.03
CA ALA A 317 9.00 -7.47 13.37
C ALA A 317 9.98 -7.15 12.23
N ALA A 318 9.51 -7.02 10.98
CA ALA A 318 10.34 -6.64 9.83
C ALA A 318 11.02 -5.26 10.00
N ASP A 319 10.42 -4.35 10.76
CA ASP A 319 10.98 -3.02 11.07
C ASP A 319 12.35 -3.09 11.79
N ARG A 320 12.67 -4.23 12.39
CA ARG A 320 13.90 -4.43 13.16
C ARG A 320 15.01 -5.13 12.37
N ILE A 321 14.74 -5.54 11.13
CA ILE A 321 15.71 -6.27 10.31
C ILE A 321 16.59 -5.25 9.60
N ALA A 322 17.88 -5.25 9.96
CA ALA A 322 18.90 -4.43 9.32
C ALA A 322 19.54 -5.20 8.16
N LEU A 323 19.12 -4.92 6.93
CA LEU A 323 19.73 -5.49 5.74
C LEU A 323 21.06 -4.82 5.44
N THR A 324 22.06 -5.61 5.08
CA THR A 324 23.36 -5.10 4.61
C THR A 324 23.26 -4.54 3.20
N GLU A 325 24.21 -3.68 2.80
CA GLU A 325 24.27 -3.15 1.43
C GLU A 325 24.37 -4.26 0.36
N ALA A 326 25.09 -5.35 0.67
CA ALA A 326 25.19 -6.49 -0.22
C ALA A 326 23.83 -7.20 -0.41
N GLU A 327 23.06 -7.38 0.67
CA GLU A 327 21.72 -7.96 0.62
C GLU A 327 20.73 -7.04 -0.10
N LEU A 328 20.79 -5.74 0.16
CA LEU A 328 20.00 -4.74 -0.57
C LEU A 328 20.29 -4.79 -2.06
N GLY A 329 21.57 -4.84 -2.45
CA GLY A 329 21.97 -4.97 -3.86
C GLY A 329 21.45 -6.25 -4.52
N LEU A 330 21.46 -7.38 -3.80
CA LEU A 330 20.87 -8.63 -4.29
C LEU A 330 19.36 -8.52 -4.47
N LEU A 331 18.64 -7.93 -3.51
CA LEU A 331 17.20 -7.75 -3.56
C LEU A 331 16.81 -6.72 -4.63
N ASP A 332 17.61 -5.68 -4.81
CA ASP A 332 17.43 -4.69 -5.87
C ASP A 332 17.53 -5.31 -7.27
N ALA A 333 18.40 -6.27 -7.45
CA ALA A 333 18.55 -6.97 -8.72
C ALA A 333 17.34 -7.88 -9.08
N LEU A 334 16.49 -8.26 -8.11
CA LEU A 334 15.34 -9.16 -8.36
C LEU A 334 14.21 -8.49 -9.14
N GLY A 335 14.02 -7.20 -8.96
CA GLY A 335 12.92 -6.43 -9.55
C GLY A 335 13.30 -5.69 -10.83
N THR A 336 14.46 -5.96 -11.42
CA THR A 336 14.85 -5.33 -12.70
C THR A 336 13.89 -5.81 -13.79
N PRO A 337 13.23 -4.92 -14.55
CA PRO A 337 12.44 -5.34 -15.69
C PRO A 337 13.36 -6.13 -16.63
N THR A 338 13.05 -7.40 -16.88
CA THR A 338 13.64 -8.13 -18.00
C THR A 338 13.14 -7.44 -19.26
N GLY A 339 14.06 -6.68 -19.89
CA GLY A 339 13.82 -5.92 -21.11
C GLY A 339 13.33 -6.77 -22.29
#